data_158469e3e2f89e8d77eab8c4b904c192
#
_entry.id   158469e3e2f89e8d77eab8c4b904c192
#
_cell.length_a   1.000
_cell.length_b   1.000
_cell.length_c   1.000
_cell.angle_alpha   90.00
_cell.angle_beta   90.00
_cell.angle_gamma   90.00
#
_symmetry.space_group_name_H-M   'P 1'
#
loop_
_entity.id
_entity.type
_entity.pdbx_description
1 polymer ?
#
loop_
_entity_poly.entity_id
_entity_poly.type
_entity_poly.pdbx_seq_one_letter_code
_entity_poly.pdbx_strand_id
1 'polypeptide(L)'
;MSRGQSILRGTVLGIGALVFLFPFYYMVVGSLQTSPDPSLSGIFPHPANITGENYVNINERINLFTGLVNSGIFTAGVLIGTTVFGLLVGYALAVLEWRGRGATFALALLVQVVPFQLLMIPLYVMIARDYGLGDTHLGMILPFAINSTAVIIFRQYFLQVPKEMFDAARIDGAGELRLLWRVAIPLVRPALVTVILLAFIGPWNEFLWPFLITKDASLQPLAVSLANFISNVASSTANPFGAILAGACVLAAPVIVLFLFFQQYFVSTDIGSGVKG
;
A
#
# COMPACT_ATOMS: atom_id res chain seq x y z
N MET A 1 -34.51 16.93 -1.59
CA MET A 1 -34.65 15.54 -2.09
C MET A 1 -35.98 14.99 -1.56
N SER A 2 -36.79 14.36 -2.42
CA SER A 2 -38.03 13.72 -1.96
C SER A 2 -37.69 12.47 -1.10
N ARG A 3 -38.59 12.14 -0.16
CA ARG A 3 -38.44 10.97 0.74
C ARG A 3 -38.22 9.66 -0.06
N GLY A 4 -38.85 9.53 -1.23
CA GLY A 4 -38.67 8.39 -2.14
C GLY A 4 -37.24 8.32 -2.74
N GLN A 5 -36.65 9.46 -3.10
CA GLN A 5 -35.27 9.51 -3.63
C GLN A 5 -34.24 9.11 -2.54
N SER A 6 -34.49 9.51 -1.29
CA SER A 6 -33.61 9.12 -0.17
C SER A 6 -33.67 7.62 0.11
N ILE A 7 -34.88 7.03 0.08
CA ILE A 7 -35.06 5.58 0.25
C ILE A 7 -34.38 4.81 -0.89
N LEU A 8 -34.64 5.20 -2.14
CA LEU A 8 -34.02 4.55 -3.31
C LEU A 8 -32.50 4.60 -3.23
N ARG A 9 -31.93 5.77 -2.91
CA ARG A 9 -30.48 5.93 -2.73
C ARG A 9 -29.94 5.03 -1.62
N GLY A 10 -30.63 4.98 -0.47
CA GLY A 10 -30.24 4.11 0.65
C GLY A 10 -30.26 2.62 0.27
N THR A 11 -31.31 2.18 -0.47
CA THR A 11 -31.41 0.80 -0.93
C THR A 11 -30.30 0.43 -1.92
N VAL A 12 -30.03 1.29 -2.91
CA VAL A 12 -28.95 1.04 -3.89
C VAL A 12 -27.59 0.99 -3.21
N LEU A 13 -27.31 1.91 -2.28
CA LEU A 13 -26.08 1.90 -1.52
C LEU A 13 -25.96 0.66 -0.61
N GLY A 14 -27.06 0.24 0.02
CA GLY A 14 -27.11 -0.96 0.86
C GLY A 14 -26.83 -2.24 0.06
N ILE A 15 -27.49 -2.41 -1.09
CA ILE A 15 -27.23 -3.55 -2.00
C ILE A 15 -25.78 -3.51 -2.50
N GLY A 16 -25.31 -2.35 -2.94
CA GLY A 16 -23.91 -2.20 -3.35
C GLY A 16 -22.92 -2.59 -2.26
N ALA A 17 -23.13 -2.14 -1.02
CA ALA A 17 -22.31 -2.50 0.12
C ALA A 17 -22.31 -4.02 0.39
N LEU A 18 -23.47 -4.68 0.32
CA LEU A 18 -23.58 -6.13 0.50
C LEU A 18 -22.81 -6.90 -0.58
N VAL A 19 -22.91 -6.47 -1.85
CA VAL A 19 -22.19 -7.09 -2.97
C VAL A 19 -20.66 -6.94 -2.79
N PHE A 20 -20.19 -5.76 -2.39
CA PHE A 20 -18.75 -5.53 -2.17
C PHE A 20 -18.21 -6.22 -0.91
N LEU A 21 -19.01 -6.38 0.14
CA LEU A 21 -18.62 -7.06 1.37
C LEU A 21 -18.67 -8.59 1.25
N PHE A 22 -19.45 -9.11 0.29
CA PHE A 22 -19.66 -10.54 0.12
C PHE A 22 -18.36 -11.36 -0.02
N PRO A 23 -17.37 -10.98 -0.87
CA PRO A 23 -16.12 -11.73 -0.97
C PRO A 23 -15.35 -11.79 0.35
N PHE A 24 -15.36 -10.72 1.13
CA PHE A 24 -14.68 -10.67 2.44
C PHE A 24 -15.42 -11.53 3.46
N TYR A 25 -16.74 -11.48 3.48
CA TYR A 25 -17.55 -12.37 4.30
C TYR A 25 -17.25 -13.84 3.98
N TYR A 26 -17.26 -14.20 2.70
CA TYR A 26 -16.98 -15.57 2.25
C TYR A 26 -15.54 -16.01 2.63
N MET A 27 -14.58 -15.14 2.48
CA MET A 27 -13.19 -15.39 2.89
C MET A 27 -13.09 -15.69 4.39
N VAL A 28 -13.72 -14.88 5.24
CA VAL A 28 -13.70 -15.07 6.71
C VAL A 28 -14.44 -16.34 7.08
N VAL A 29 -15.64 -16.56 6.55
CA VAL A 29 -16.44 -17.75 6.85
C VAL A 29 -15.71 -19.02 6.40
N GLY A 30 -15.19 -19.04 5.17
CA GLY A 30 -14.45 -20.19 4.63
C GLY A 30 -13.15 -20.48 5.38
N SER A 31 -12.48 -19.46 5.91
CA SER A 31 -11.26 -19.63 6.73
C SER A 31 -11.53 -20.36 8.05
N LEU A 32 -12.77 -20.32 8.52
CA LEU A 32 -13.21 -20.94 9.79
C LEU A 32 -13.97 -22.26 9.57
N GLN A 33 -13.94 -22.85 8.38
CA GLN A 33 -14.61 -24.12 8.10
C GLN A 33 -13.61 -25.25 7.90
N THR A 34 -13.91 -26.43 8.46
CA THR A 34 -13.10 -27.65 8.28
C THR A 34 -13.07 -28.08 6.80
N SER A 35 -14.18 -27.92 6.08
CA SER A 35 -14.28 -28.18 4.66
C SER A 35 -15.11 -27.08 4.01
N PRO A 36 -14.50 -25.96 3.63
CA PRO A 36 -15.22 -24.86 2.98
C PRO A 36 -15.69 -25.29 1.60
N ASP A 37 -16.99 -25.10 1.36
CA ASP A 37 -17.62 -25.39 0.08
C ASP A 37 -17.47 -24.17 -0.85
N PRO A 38 -16.82 -24.28 -2.02
CA PRO A 38 -16.69 -23.18 -2.97
C PRO A 38 -17.99 -22.82 -3.68
N SER A 39 -19.08 -23.57 -3.46
CA SER A 39 -20.41 -23.28 -4.02
C SER A 39 -21.20 -22.29 -3.17
N LEU A 40 -22.37 -21.89 -3.66
CA LEU A 40 -23.29 -20.99 -2.93
C LEU A 40 -23.77 -21.55 -1.60
N SER A 41 -23.77 -22.88 -1.40
CA SER A 41 -24.07 -23.50 -0.11
C SER A 41 -23.05 -23.18 0.97
N GLY A 42 -21.80 -22.92 0.61
CA GLY A 42 -20.72 -22.51 1.52
C GLY A 42 -20.88 -21.10 2.12
N ILE A 43 -21.86 -20.32 1.67
CA ILE A 43 -22.16 -18.99 2.24
C ILE A 43 -22.63 -19.08 3.69
N PHE A 44 -23.36 -20.16 4.02
CA PHE A 44 -23.90 -20.37 5.37
C PHE A 44 -23.06 -21.41 6.11
N PRO A 45 -22.25 -20.99 7.10
CA PRO A 45 -21.43 -21.93 7.85
C PRO A 45 -22.33 -22.89 8.64
N HIS A 46 -22.06 -24.18 8.52
CA HIS A 46 -22.71 -25.15 9.39
C HIS A 46 -22.01 -25.14 10.75
N PRO A 47 -22.73 -24.98 11.89
CA PRO A 47 -22.10 -24.86 13.22
C PRO A 47 -21.13 -26.01 13.56
N ALA A 48 -21.43 -27.24 13.12
CA ALA A 48 -20.58 -28.41 13.33
C ALA A 48 -19.28 -28.41 12.48
N ASN A 49 -19.14 -27.48 11.55
CA ASN A 49 -18.01 -27.39 10.60
C ASN A 49 -17.04 -26.24 10.95
N ILE A 50 -17.27 -25.54 12.07
CA ILE A 50 -16.44 -24.39 12.48
C ILE A 50 -15.18 -24.89 13.13
N THR A 51 -14.01 -24.40 12.64
CA THR A 51 -12.68 -24.71 13.15
C THR A 51 -11.72 -23.55 13.03
N GLY A 52 -10.72 -23.47 13.91
CA GLY A 52 -9.56 -22.57 13.77
C GLY A 52 -8.33 -23.26 13.20
N GLU A 53 -8.40 -24.57 12.90
CA GLU A 53 -7.24 -25.36 12.47
C GLU A 53 -6.62 -24.87 11.16
N ASN A 54 -7.39 -24.22 10.27
CA ASN A 54 -6.88 -23.67 9.03
C ASN A 54 -5.76 -22.64 9.26
N TYR A 55 -5.85 -21.84 10.33
CA TYR A 55 -4.82 -20.88 10.71
C TYR A 55 -3.57 -21.57 11.25
N VAL A 56 -3.73 -22.65 12.00
CA VAL A 56 -2.60 -23.47 12.48
C VAL A 56 -1.92 -24.14 11.29
N ASN A 57 -2.68 -24.79 10.44
CA ASN A 57 -2.18 -25.52 9.28
C ASN A 57 -1.41 -24.62 8.30
N ILE A 58 -1.92 -23.43 7.97
CA ILE A 58 -1.21 -22.50 7.10
C ILE A 58 0.04 -21.95 7.78
N ASN A 59 -0.02 -21.65 9.09
CA ASN A 59 1.12 -21.15 9.85
C ASN A 59 2.28 -22.13 9.91
N GLU A 60 2.00 -23.41 10.08
CA GLU A 60 3.03 -24.48 10.07
C GLU A 60 3.72 -24.60 8.70
N ARG A 61 3.03 -24.24 7.63
CA ARG A 61 3.54 -24.35 6.26
C ARG A 61 4.34 -23.15 5.79
N ILE A 62 3.92 -21.93 6.12
CA ILE A 62 4.51 -20.70 5.59
C ILE A 62 4.98 -19.70 6.66
N ASN A 63 4.81 -19.98 7.94
CA ASN A 63 5.11 -19.09 9.05
C ASN A 63 4.52 -17.69 8.86
N LEU A 64 3.22 -17.57 9.14
CA LEU A 64 2.46 -16.32 8.96
C LEU A 64 3.11 -15.11 9.62
N PHE A 65 3.68 -15.32 10.84
CA PHE A 65 4.31 -14.22 11.57
C PHE A 65 5.55 -13.68 10.83
N THR A 66 6.44 -14.58 10.38
CA THR A 66 7.62 -14.18 9.59
C THR A 66 7.21 -13.46 8.32
N GLY A 67 6.23 -13.99 7.58
CA GLY A 67 5.70 -13.33 6.38
C GLY A 67 5.12 -11.95 6.64
N LEU A 68 4.38 -11.76 7.76
CA LEU A 68 3.84 -10.45 8.17
C LEU A 68 4.97 -9.48 8.54
N VAL A 69 5.97 -9.91 9.28
CA VAL A 69 7.13 -9.07 9.64
C VAL A 69 7.87 -8.63 8.39
N ASN A 70 8.14 -9.54 7.45
CA ASN A 70 8.80 -9.21 6.19
C ASN A 70 7.96 -8.25 5.33
N SER A 71 6.63 -8.45 5.24
CA SER A 71 5.72 -7.51 4.60
C SER A 71 5.78 -6.13 5.27
N GLY A 72 5.84 -6.10 6.60
CA GLY A 72 5.96 -4.88 7.39
C GLY A 72 7.28 -4.15 7.13
N ILE A 73 8.41 -4.86 7.15
CA ILE A 73 9.74 -4.30 6.87
C ILE A 73 9.81 -3.75 5.44
N PHE A 74 9.34 -4.52 4.47
CA PHE A 74 9.31 -4.09 3.07
C PHE A 74 8.46 -2.84 2.89
N THR A 75 7.21 -2.87 3.37
CA THR A 75 6.29 -1.73 3.26
C THR A 75 6.80 -0.51 4.00
N ALA A 76 7.28 -0.65 5.24
CA ALA A 76 7.83 0.46 6.00
C ALA A 76 9.07 1.07 5.32
N GLY A 77 9.96 0.25 4.80
CA GLY A 77 11.14 0.71 4.06
C GLY A 77 10.77 1.51 2.80
N VAL A 78 9.80 1.01 2.03
CA VAL A 78 9.28 1.75 0.86
C VAL A 78 8.60 3.05 1.29
N LEU A 79 7.78 3.04 2.35
CA LEU A 79 7.10 4.24 2.85
C LEU A 79 8.10 5.31 3.32
N ILE A 80 9.14 4.92 4.05
CA ILE A 80 10.19 5.83 4.50
C ILE A 80 10.90 6.44 3.30
N GLY A 81 11.36 5.61 2.34
CA GLY A 81 12.03 6.07 1.13
C GLY A 81 11.13 7.01 0.31
N THR A 82 9.92 6.57 -0.01
CA THR A 82 8.93 7.35 -0.78
C THR A 82 8.63 8.70 -0.11
N THR A 83 8.46 8.71 1.22
CA THR A 83 8.15 9.94 1.95
C THR A 83 9.35 10.87 1.98
N VAL A 84 10.53 10.38 2.34
CA VAL A 84 11.75 11.19 2.45
C VAL A 84 12.16 11.75 1.10
N PHE A 85 12.32 10.89 0.10
CA PHE A 85 12.74 11.35 -1.24
C PHE A 85 11.65 12.17 -1.92
N GLY A 86 10.38 11.78 -1.80
CA GLY A 86 9.25 12.52 -2.34
C GLY A 86 9.17 13.93 -1.78
N LEU A 87 9.36 14.08 -0.46
CA LEU A 87 9.34 15.35 0.23
C LEU A 87 10.53 16.23 -0.17
N LEU A 88 11.75 15.69 -0.17
CA LEU A 88 12.96 16.44 -0.54
C LEU A 88 12.90 16.91 -1.99
N VAL A 89 12.57 16.02 -2.93
CA VAL A 89 12.47 16.34 -4.35
C VAL A 89 11.27 17.26 -4.62
N GLY A 90 10.12 17.00 -3.99
CA GLY A 90 8.93 17.85 -4.08
C GLY A 90 9.21 19.29 -3.61
N TYR A 91 9.94 19.45 -2.48
CA TYR A 91 10.38 20.75 -1.99
C TYR A 91 11.33 21.44 -2.97
N ALA A 92 12.36 20.73 -3.43
CA ALA A 92 13.32 21.28 -4.39
C ALA A 92 12.65 21.72 -5.71
N LEU A 93 11.65 20.97 -6.17
CA LEU A 93 10.87 21.29 -7.37
C LEU A 93 9.79 22.36 -7.16
N ALA A 94 9.41 22.70 -5.94
CA ALA A 94 8.40 23.71 -5.66
C ALA A 94 9.00 25.03 -5.18
N VAL A 95 9.96 24.97 -4.25
CA VAL A 95 10.41 26.13 -3.45
C VAL A 95 11.78 26.65 -3.93
N LEU A 96 12.69 25.74 -4.33
CA LEU A 96 14.00 26.17 -4.76
C LEU A 96 14.00 26.62 -6.22
N GLU A 97 14.80 27.67 -6.50
CA GLU A 97 15.02 28.16 -7.86
C GLU A 97 16.37 27.64 -8.39
N TRP A 98 16.31 26.80 -9.42
CA TRP A 98 17.52 26.23 -10.03
C TRP A 98 17.30 25.87 -11.51
N ARG A 99 18.40 25.84 -12.26
CA ARG A 99 18.38 25.49 -13.70
C ARG A 99 18.09 24.00 -13.87
N GLY A 100 17.11 23.68 -14.73
CA GLY A 100 16.71 22.27 -14.96
C GLY A 100 15.49 21.81 -14.19
N ARG A 101 14.94 22.58 -13.23
CA ARG A 101 13.77 22.26 -12.43
C ARG A 101 12.58 21.74 -13.26
N GLY A 102 12.29 22.42 -14.38
CA GLY A 102 11.18 22.03 -15.27
C GLY A 102 11.44 20.69 -15.98
N ALA A 103 12.68 20.48 -16.45
CA ALA A 103 13.07 19.22 -17.09
C ALA A 103 13.01 18.03 -16.11
N THR A 104 13.49 18.22 -14.87
CA THR A 104 13.41 17.18 -13.83
C THR A 104 11.98 16.85 -13.48
N PHE A 105 11.09 17.85 -13.41
CA PHE A 105 9.67 17.59 -13.18
C PHE A 105 9.03 16.84 -14.36
N ALA A 106 9.33 17.25 -15.60
CA ALA A 106 8.87 16.53 -16.79
C ALA A 106 9.37 15.07 -16.80
N LEU A 107 10.62 14.82 -16.42
CA LEU A 107 11.16 13.47 -16.30
C LEU A 107 10.42 12.65 -15.22
N ALA A 108 10.10 13.24 -14.07
CA ALA A 108 9.31 12.58 -13.03
C ALA A 108 7.92 12.16 -13.53
N LEU A 109 7.30 12.97 -14.39
CA LEU A 109 6.03 12.61 -15.05
C LEU A 109 6.21 11.49 -16.08
N LEU A 110 7.26 11.57 -16.90
CA LEU A 110 7.53 10.57 -17.95
C LEU A 110 7.80 9.18 -17.37
N VAL A 111 8.54 9.09 -16.26
CA VAL A 111 8.84 7.81 -15.60
C VAL A 111 7.56 7.06 -15.19
N GLN A 112 6.47 7.75 -14.83
CA GLN A 112 5.21 7.11 -14.47
C GLN A 112 4.51 6.40 -15.64
N VAL A 113 4.81 6.78 -16.87
CA VAL A 113 4.22 6.16 -18.07
C VAL A 113 4.85 4.79 -18.35
N VAL A 114 6.07 4.56 -17.85
CA VAL A 114 6.79 3.29 -18.05
C VAL A 114 6.24 2.24 -17.08
N PRO A 115 5.60 1.15 -17.56
CA PRO A 115 5.15 0.08 -16.69
C PRO A 115 6.33 -0.56 -15.94
N PHE A 116 6.23 -0.66 -14.61
CA PHE A 116 7.29 -1.25 -13.78
C PHE A 116 7.68 -2.66 -14.24
N GLN A 117 6.72 -3.45 -14.71
CA GLN A 117 6.92 -4.82 -15.18
C GLN A 117 7.93 -4.91 -16.33
N LEU A 118 8.03 -3.89 -17.20
CA LEU A 118 9.03 -3.86 -18.26
C LEU A 118 10.46 -3.67 -17.72
N LEU A 119 10.58 -3.06 -16.56
CA LEU A 119 11.87 -2.79 -15.91
C LEU A 119 12.33 -3.94 -15.00
N MET A 120 11.47 -4.91 -14.68
CA MET A 120 11.75 -5.94 -13.68
C MET A 120 13.01 -6.77 -14.00
N ILE A 121 13.16 -7.20 -15.26
CA ILE A 121 14.32 -8.01 -15.66
C ILE A 121 15.63 -7.21 -15.55
N PRO A 122 15.77 -6.03 -16.18
CA PRO A 122 16.98 -5.22 -16.02
C PRO A 122 17.25 -4.80 -14.57
N LEU A 123 16.22 -4.48 -13.79
CA LEU A 123 16.37 -4.17 -12.36
C LEU A 123 16.85 -5.39 -11.57
N TYR A 124 16.34 -6.59 -11.87
CA TYR A 124 16.81 -7.81 -11.24
C TYR A 124 18.30 -8.04 -11.49
N VAL A 125 18.74 -7.92 -12.73
CA VAL A 125 20.17 -8.07 -13.06
C VAL A 125 21.01 -7.05 -12.27
N MET A 126 20.61 -5.78 -12.30
CA MET A 126 21.33 -4.72 -11.61
C MET A 126 21.36 -4.90 -10.09
N ILE A 127 20.19 -5.17 -9.48
CA ILE A 127 20.08 -5.19 -8.01
C ILE A 127 20.55 -6.53 -7.44
N ALA A 128 20.08 -7.64 -7.98
CA ALA A 128 20.39 -8.95 -7.43
C ALA A 128 21.79 -9.43 -7.82
N ARG A 129 22.22 -9.20 -9.08
CA ARG A 129 23.47 -9.73 -9.59
C ARG A 129 24.61 -8.73 -9.45
N ASP A 130 24.44 -7.51 -9.97
CA ASP A 130 25.55 -6.55 -10.04
C ASP A 130 25.82 -5.90 -8.68
N TYR A 131 24.77 -5.60 -7.89
CA TYR A 131 24.90 -5.04 -6.54
C TYR A 131 24.91 -6.11 -5.45
N GLY A 132 24.63 -7.38 -5.76
CA GLY A 132 24.63 -8.48 -4.78
C GLY A 132 23.53 -8.36 -3.71
N LEU A 133 22.42 -7.67 -4.00
CA LEU A 133 21.31 -7.42 -3.08
C LEU A 133 20.13 -8.40 -3.28
N GLY A 134 20.32 -9.48 -4.02
CA GLY A 134 19.38 -10.62 -4.01
C GLY A 134 19.22 -11.18 -2.59
N ASP A 135 18.04 -11.72 -2.28
CA ASP A 135 17.72 -12.23 -0.95
C ASP A 135 18.00 -11.23 0.20
N THR A 136 17.66 -9.96 -0.01
CA THR A 136 17.75 -8.92 1.03
C THR A 136 16.52 -8.02 1.04
N HIS A 137 16.14 -7.51 2.21
CA HIS A 137 15.08 -6.49 2.31
C HIS A 137 15.44 -5.22 1.53
N LEU A 138 16.72 -4.84 1.50
CA LEU A 138 17.16 -3.65 0.75
C LEU A 138 16.94 -3.82 -0.75
N GLY A 139 17.24 -5.00 -1.30
CA GLY A 139 16.98 -5.30 -2.71
C GLY A 139 15.49 -5.26 -3.06
N MET A 140 14.60 -5.63 -2.13
CA MET A 140 13.16 -5.46 -2.31
C MET A 140 12.74 -3.98 -2.30
N ILE A 141 13.28 -3.18 -1.37
CA ILE A 141 12.85 -1.80 -1.10
C ILE A 141 13.33 -0.82 -2.18
N LEU A 142 14.58 -0.97 -2.65
CA LEU A 142 15.26 0.03 -3.50
C LEU A 142 14.46 0.48 -4.73
N PRO A 143 13.83 -0.40 -5.54
CA PRO A 143 13.10 0.04 -6.74
C PRO A 143 11.90 0.94 -6.44
N PHE A 144 11.34 0.84 -5.24
CA PHE A 144 10.14 1.57 -4.83
C PHE A 144 10.44 2.75 -3.91
N ALA A 145 11.69 2.90 -3.44
CA ALA A 145 12.08 3.94 -2.48
C ALA A 145 11.88 5.36 -3.04
N ILE A 146 12.00 5.54 -4.36
CA ILE A 146 11.74 6.81 -5.04
C ILE A 146 10.44 6.67 -5.84
N ASN A 147 9.42 7.41 -5.45
CA ASN A 147 8.10 7.35 -6.07
C ASN A 147 7.70 8.71 -6.65
N SER A 148 7.54 8.77 -7.98
CA SER A 148 7.19 10.01 -8.68
C SER A 148 5.83 10.58 -8.25
N THR A 149 4.85 9.73 -7.91
CA THR A 149 3.54 10.20 -7.42
C THR A 149 3.69 10.99 -6.12
N ALA A 150 4.52 10.51 -5.19
CA ALA A 150 4.81 11.23 -3.95
C ALA A 150 5.49 12.58 -4.21
N VAL A 151 6.45 12.61 -5.14
CA VAL A 151 7.13 13.85 -5.57
C VAL A 151 6.10 14.87 -6.09
N ILE A 152 5.17 14.44 -6.93
CA ILE A 152 4.13 15.31 -7.50
C ILE A 152 3.19 15.82 -6.42
N ILE A 153 2.72 14.95 -5.52
CA ILE A 153 1.84 15.34 -4.42
C ILE A 153 2.52 16.39 -3.54
N PHE A 154 3.72 16.12 -3.05
CA PHE A 154 4.44 17.08 -2.21
C PHE A 154 4.69 18.39 -2.94
N ARG A 155 5.11 18.34 -4.21
CA ARG A 155 5.30 19.54 -5.01
C ARG A 155 4.03 20.37 -5.11
N GLN A 156 2.87 19.75 -5.36
CA GLN A 156 1.59 20.47 -5.46
C GLN A 156 1.20 21.12 -4.13
N TYR A 157 1.42 20.45 -3.01
CA TYR A 157 1.15 21.04 -1.71
C TYR A 157 2.12 22.18 -1.37
N PHE A 158 3.41 22.06 -1.65
CA PHE A 158 4.37 23.14 -1.45
C PHE A 158 4.07 24.36 -2.32
N LEU A 159 3.57 24.19 -3.54
CA LEU A 159 3.16 25.29 -4.41
C LEU A 159 1.93 26.08 -3.89
N GLN A 160 1.14 25.49 -3.00
CA GLN A 160 0.00 26.16 -2.37
C GLN A 160 0.40 27.01 -1.16
N VAL A 161 1.62 26.81 -0.64
CA VAL A 161 2.13 27.62 0.47
C VAL A 161 2.56 28.99 -0.06
N PRO A 162 2.07 30.11 0.54
CA PRO A 162 2.50 31.45 0.13
C PRO A 162 4.03 31.61 0.21
N LYS A 163 4.62 32.19 -0.84
CA LYS A 163 6.09 32.39 -0.92
C LYS A 163 6.62 33.24 0.21
N GLU A 164 5.83 34.20 0.65
CA GLU A 164 6.13 35.12 1.74
C GLU A 164 6.51 34.42 3.03
N MET A 165 5.93 33.22 3.28
CA MET A 165 6.26 32.42 4.47
C MET A 165 7.69 31.87 4.41
N PHE A 166 8.12 31.45 3.22
CA PHE A 166 9.49 30.99 3.02
C PHE A 166 10.50 32.15 3.04
N ASP A 167 10.13 33.28 2.45
CA ASP A 167 10.99 34.48 2.37
C ASP A 167 11.17 35.13 3.75
N ALA A 168 10.10 35.20 4.56
CA ALA A 168 10.21 35.66 5.95
C ALA A 168 11.18 34.80 6.76
N ALA A 169 11.09 33.46 6.65
CA ALA A 169 12.01 32.57 7.35
C ALA A 169 13.47 32.72 6.88
N ARG A 170 13.70 33.03 5.60
CA ARG A 170 15.06 33.33 5.07
C ARG A 170 15.60 34.65 5.60
N ILE A 171 14.75 35.67 5.70
CA ILE A 171 15.10 36.97 6.31
C ILE A 171 15.48 36.78 7.78
N ASP A 172 14.80 35.89 8.50
CA ASP A 172 15.12 35.52 9.89
C ASP A 172 16.39 34.63 10.00
N GLY A 173 17.13 34.40 8.91
CA GLY A 173 18.38 33.66 8.89
C GLY A 173 18.22 32.14 8.89
N ALA A 174 17.07 31.59 8.55
CA ALA A 174 16.89 30.15 8.40
C ALA A 174 17.56 29.64 7.12
N GLY A 175 18.51 28.72 7.25
CA GLY A 175 19.01 27.95 6.10
C GLY A 175 17.96 26.96 5.58
N GLU A 176 18.10 26.51 4.32
CA GLU A 176 17.08 25.70 3.61
C GLU A 176 16.67 24.41 4.35
N LEU A 177 17.60 23.71 5.01
CA LEU A 177 17.25 22.54 5.83
C LEU A 177 16.38 22.91 7.05
N ARG A 178 16.69 24.03 7.72
CA ARG A 178 15.90 24.51 8.84
C ARG A 178 14.51 24.95 8.36
N LEU A 179 14.45 25.61 7.23
CA LEU A 179 13.22 26.06 6.59
C LEU A 179 12.34 24.84 6.22
N LEU A 180 12.92 23.83 5.59
CA LEU A 180 12.23 22.57 5.26
C LEU A 180 11.60 21.93 6.52
N TRP A 181 12.43 21.68 7.56
CA TRP A 181 11.98 20.93 8.73
C TRP A 181 11.05 21.71 9.66
N ARG A 182 11.29 23.00 9.85
CA ARG A 182 10.56 23.83 10.85
C ARG A 182 9.39 24.61 10.26
N VAL A 183 9.39 24.86 8.96
CA VAL A 183 8.36 25.66 8.29
C VAL A 183 7.60 24.83 7.27
N ALA A 184 8.28 24.30 6.27
CA ALA A 184 7.64 23.68 5.13
C ALA A 184 6.89 22.38 5.50
N ILE A 185 7.54 21.43 6.20
CA ILE A 185 6.92 20.16 6.60
C ILE A 185 5.68 20.35 7.48
N PRO A 186 5.68 21.19 8.54
CA PRO A 186 4.48 21.45 9.32
C PRO A 186 3.30 21.97 8.50
N LEU A 187 3.55 22.78 7.48
CA LEU A 187 2.51 23.33 6.61
C LEU A 187 1.91 22.31 5.64
N VAL A 188 2.70 21.29 5.24
CA VAL A 188 2.26 20.25 4.32
C VAL A 188 1.94 18.91 5.02
N ARG A 189 1.69 18.90 6.33
CA ARG A 189 1.29 17.68 7.06
C ARG A 189 0.15 16.89 6.41
N PRO A 190 -0.91 17.51 5.85
CA PRO A 190 -1.93 16.76 5.13
C PRO A 190 -1.39 15.96 3.95
N ALA A 191 -0.38 16.50 3.24
CA ALA A 191 0.29 15.78 2.16
C ALA A 191 1.04 14.54 2.65
N LEU A 192 1.69 14.62 3.83
CA LEU A 192 2.36 13.47 4.44
C LEU A 192 1.38 12.32 4.68
N VAL A 193 0.23 12.61 5.29
CA VAL A 193 -0.81 11.60 5.53
C VAL A 193 -1.30 11.01 4.21
N THR A 194 -1.58 11.85 3.22
CA THR A 194 -2.03 11.42 1.89
C THR A 194 -0.99 10.50 1.21
N VAL A 195 0.28 10.88 1.21
CA VAL A 195 1.35 10.08 0.61
C VAL A 195 1.52 8.75 1.32
N ILE A 196 1.53 8.73 2.66
CA ILE A 196 1.66 7.50 3.45
C ILE A 196 0.50 6.54 3.14
N LEU A 197 -0.74 7.04 3.12
CA LEU A 197 -1.92 6.21 2.85
C LEU A 197 -1.91 5.65 1.43
N LEU A 198 -1.62 6.48 0.42
CA LEU A 198 -1.56 6.04 -0.97
C LEU A 198 -0.40 5.09 -1.23
N ALA A 199 0.76 5.35 -0.63
CA ALA A 199 1.96 4.55 -0.83
C ALA A 199 1.96 3.24 0.00
N PHE A 200 1.07 3.05 0.97
CA PHE A 200 0.99 1.81 1.76
C PHE A 200 0.45 0.63 0.97
N ILE A 201 -0.62 0.85 0.20
CA ILE A 201 -1.38 -0.23 -0.47
C ILE A 201 -0.53 -0.99 -1.49
N GLY A 202 0.29 -0.26 -2.26
CA GLY A 202 1.14 -0.85 -3.30
C GLY A 202 2.12 -1.89 -2.74
N PRO A 203 3.08 -1.50 -1.90
CA PRO A 203 4.07 -2.42 -1.35
C PRO A 203 3.48 -3.54 -0.51
N TRP A 204 2.42 -3.27 0.26
CA TRP A 204 1.77 -4.30 1.06
C TRP A 204 1.23 -5.47 0.21
N ASN A 205 0.69 -5.16 -0.97
CA ASN A 205 0.14 -6.14 -1.90
C ASN A 205 1.13 -6.53 -3.01
N GLU A 206 2.35 -5.96 -3.02
CA GLU A 206 3.32 -6.27 -4.06
C GLU A 206 3.80 -7.72 -3.92
N PHE A 207 3.67 -8.44 -5.03
CA PHE A 207 4.01 -9.85 -5.12
C PHE A 207 5.17 -10.10 -6.08
N LEU A 208 5.09 -9.55 -7.30
CA LEU A 208 5.97 -9.95 -8.40
C LEU A 208 7.43 -9.64 -8.13
N TRP A 209 7.74 -8.46 -7.65
CA TRP A 209 9.12 -8.07 -7.40
C TRP A 209 9.74 -8.84 -6.22
N PRO A 210 9.11 -8.91 -5.03
CA PRO A 210 9.61 -9.75 -3.96
C PRO A 210 9.74 -11.23 -4.35
N PHE A 211 8.80 -11.78 -5.12
CA PHE A 211 8.88 -13.16 -5.63
C PHE A 211 10.09 -13.37 -6.54
N LEU A 212 10.42 -12.38 -7.37
CA LEU A 212 11.55 -12.47 -8.28
C LEU A 212 12.88 -12.41 -7.53
N ILE A 213 13.02 -11.47 -6.57
CA ILE A 213 14.30 -11.14 -5.95
C ILE A 213 14.61 -11.96 -4.69
N THR A 214 13.60 -12.57 -4.02
CA THR A 214 13.79 -13.38 -2.81
C THR A 214 13.56 -14.86 -3.10
N LYS A 215 14.56 -15.68 -2.82
CA LYS A 215 14.50 -17.15 -2.91
C LYS A 215 14.47 -17.80 -1.53
N ASP A 216 15.05 -17.13 -0.53
CA ASP A 216 15.00 -17.56 0.87
C ASP A 216 13.59 -17.34 1.45
N ALA A 217 12.93 -18.44 1.83
CA ALA A 217 11.58 -18.41 2.40
C ALA A 217 11.48 -17.57 3.68
N SER A 218 12.59 -17.47 4.44
CA SER A 218 12.63 -16.68 5.69
C SER A 218 12.54 -15.17 5.46
N LEU A 219 12.79 -14.68 4.24
CA LEU A 219 12.76 -13.27 3.86
C LEU A 219 11.52 -12.90 3.03
N GLN A 220 10.72 -13.88 2.64
CA GLN A 220 9.57 -13.64 1.77
C GLN A 220 8.45 -12.88 2.51
N PRO A 221 7.90 -11.80 1.92
CA PRO A 221 6.66 -11.20 2.35
C PRO A 221 5.49 -12.19 2.31
N LEU A 222 4.47 -11.97 3.12
CA LEU A 222 3.34 -12.89 3.26
C LEU A 222 2.62 -13.19 1.93
N ALA A 223 2.48 -12.20 1.05
CA ALA A 223 1.89 -12.39 -0.27
C ALA A 223 2.66 -13.41 -1.12
N VAL A 224 4.01 -13.40 -1.05
CA VAL A 224 4.87 -14.36 -1.75
C VAL A 224 4.77 -15.73 -1.12
N SER A 225 4.86 -15.83 0.20
CA SER A 225 4.75 -17.10 0.92
C SER A 225 3.40 -17.78 0.66
N LEU A 226 2.31 -17.01 0.65
CA LEU A 226 0.97 -17.52 0.35
C LEU A 226 0.85 -18.01 -1.10
N ALA A 227 1.39 -17.27 -2.06
CA ALA A 227 1.38 -17.70 -3.47
C ALA A 227 2.22 -18.95 -3.70
N ASN A 228 3.38 -19.07 -3.04
CA ASN A 228 4.19 -20.29 -3.08
C ASN A 228 3.45 -21.46 -2.44
N PHE A 229 2.71 -21.27 -1.35
CA PHE A 229 1.85 -22.29 -0.76
C PHE A 229 0.81 -22.79 -1.77
N ILE A 230 0.08 -21.86 -2.41
CA ILE A 230 -0.95 -22.18 -3.41
C ILE A 230 -0.35 -23.01 -4.57
N SER A 231 0.81 -22.60 -5.07
CA SER A 231 1.40 -23.20 -6.26
C SER A 231 2.05 -24.56 -5.99
N ASN A 232 2.68 -24.77 -4.82
CA ASN A 232 3.57 -25.89 -4.59
C ASN A 232 3.10 -26.87 -3.50
N VAL A 233 2.29 -26.42 -2.55
CA VAL A 233 1.98 -27.19 -1.33
C VAL A 233 0.49 -27.49 -1.20
N ALA A 234 -0.39 -26.68 -1.78
CA ALA A 234 -1.84 -26.81 -1.59
C ALA A 234 -2.34 -28.20 -2.00
N SER A 235 -1.80 -28.81 -3.06
CA SER A 235 -2.21 -30.13 -3.53
C SER A 235 -1.91 -31.28 -2.55
N SER A 236 -0.96 -31.09 -1.63
CA SER A 236 -0.60 -32.06 -0.59
C SER A 236 -1.29 -31.83 0.76
N THR A 237 -2.17 -30.84 0.85
CA THR A 237 -2.86 -30.44 2.08
C THR A 237 -4.28 -30.99 2.07
N ALA A 238 -4.75 -31.53 3.21
CA ALA A 238 -6.08 -32.13 3.32
C ALA A 238 -7.22 -31.14 3.07
N ASN A 239 -7.04 -29.88 3.45
CA ASN A 239 -7.97 -28.76 3.18
C ASN A 239 -7.21 -27.52 2.71
N PRO A 240 -6.72 -27.49 1.46
CA PRO A 240 -5.94 -26.38 0.96
C PRO A 240 -6.75 -25.07 0.88
N PHE A 241 -8.03 -25.18 0.55
CA PHE A 241 -8.88 -24.02 0.34
C PHE A 241 -9.13 -23.24 1.65
N GLY A 242 -9.42 -23.94 2.76
CA GLY A 242 -9.56 -23.31 4.08
C GLY A 242 -8.26 -22.63 4.55
N ALA A 243 -7.12 -23.30 4.36
CA ALA A 243 -5.81 -22.75 4.69
C ALA A 243 -5.45 -21.51 3.84
N ILE A 244 -5.77 -21.53 2.53
CA ILE A 244 -5.59 -20.37 1.65
C ILE A 244 -6.43 -19.18 2.13
N LEU A 245 -7.72 -19.41 2.45
CA LEU A 245 -8.61 -18.36 2.95
C LEU A 245 -8.13 -17.81 4.30
N ALA A 246 -7.61 -18.66 5.18
CA ALA A 246 -7.03 -18.21 6.45
C ALA A 246 -5.79 -17.33 6.23
N GLY A 247 -4.88 -17.71 5.34
CA GLY A 247 -3.73 -16.89 4.95
C GLY A 247 -4.16 -15.55 4.31
N ALA A 248 -5.18 -15.57 3.47
CA ALA A 248 -5.74 -14.37 2.85
C ALA A 248 -6.38 -13.43 3.90
N CYS A 249 -7.07 -13.95 4.92
CA CYS A 249 -7.58 -13.16 6.04
C CYS A 249 -6.45 -12.46 6.79
N VAL A 250 -5.37 -13.16 7.08
CA VAL A 250 -4.19 -12.58 7.76
C VAL A 250 -3.54 -11.50 6.90
N LEU A 251 -3.42 -11.72 5.59
CA LEU A 251 -2.87 -10.73 4.66
C LEU A 251 -3.74 -9.47 4.56
N ALA A 252 -5.07 -9.62 4.57
CA ALA A 252 -6.01 -8.50 4.49
C ALA A 252 -6.14 -7.70 5.78
N ALA A 253 -5.91 -8.32 6.96
CA ALA A 253 -6.17 -7.71 8.25
C ALA A 253 -5.46 -6.35 8.47
N PRO A 254 -4.15 -6.16 8.18
CA PRO A 254 -3.49 -4.87 8.37
C PRO A 254 -4.04 -3.76 7.48
N VAL A 255 -4.46 -4.08 6.24
CA VAL A 255 -5.07 -3.11 5.33
C VAL A 255 -6.43 -2.65 5.86
N ILE A 256 -7.25 -3.60 6.35
CA ILE A 256 -8.55 -3.31 6.95
C ILE A 256 -8.37 -2.44 8.21
N VAL A 257 -7.43 -2.80 9.08
CA VAL A 257 -7.12 -2.05 10.30
C VAL A 257 -6.69 -0.62 9.95
N LEU A 258 -5.76 -0.47 9.00
CA LEU A 258 -5.31 0.84 8.55
C LEU A 258 -6.48 1.67 7.99
N PHE A 259 -7.33 1.07 7.15
CA PHE A 259 -8.50 1.75 6.60
C PHE A 259 -9.46 2.24 7.70
N LEU A 260 -9.74 1.40 8.70
CA LEU A 260 -10.64 1.79 9.81
C LEU A 260 -10.10 2.97 10.61
N PHE A 261 -8.78 3.06 10.83
CA PHE A 261 -8.17 4.20 11.52
C PHE A 261 -8.15 5.48 10.65
N PHE A 262 -7.96 5.35 9.35
CA PHE A 262 -7.72 6.49 8.47
C PHE A 262 -8.92 6.84 7.56
N GLN A 263 -10.05 6.13 7.63
CA GLN A 263 -11.24 6.35 6.79
C GLN A 263 -11.71 7.82 6.79
N GLN A 264 -11.61 8.53 7.92
CA GLN A 264 -11.98 9.94 8.01
C GLN A 264 -11.15 10.86 7.09
N TYR A 265 -9.91 10.51 6.79
CA TYR A 265 -9.06 11.28 5.88
C TYR A 265 -9.41 11.05 4.42
N PHE A 266 -9.96 9.88 4.07
CA PHE A 266 -10.48 9.61 2.73
C PHE A 266 -11.78 10.34 2.44
N VAL A 267 -12.68 10.45 3.43
CA VAL A 267 -13.99 11.08 3.28
C VAL A 267 -13.90 12.62 3.28
N SER A 268 -12.97 13.22 4.03
CA SER A 268 -12.85 14.67 4.15
C SER A 268 -12.29 15.36 2.90
N THR A 269 -11.65 14.63 2.00
CA THR A 269 -11.08 15.21 0.77
C THR A 269 -12.15 15.56 -0.26
N ASP A 270 -13.32 14.92 -0.23
CA ASP A 270 -14.40 15.13 -1.20
C ASP A 270 -15.37 16.29 -0.85
N ILE A 271 -15.37 16.77 0.38
CA ILE A 271 -16.36 17.79 0.82
C ILE A 271 -15.89 19.22 0.49
N GLY A 272 -14.60 19.42 0.24
CA GLY A 272 -14.01 20.75 -0.03
C GLY A 272 -14.17 21.29 -1.45
N SER A 273 -14.54 20.47 -2.43
CA SER A 273 -14.64 20.86 -3.84
C SER A 273 -16.05 21.12 -4.36
N GLY A 274 -17.05 21.01 -3.53
CA GLY A 274 -18.46 20.88 -3.99
C GLY A 274 -19.39 22.05 -3.70
N VAL A 275 -19.04 23.18 -3.05
CA VAL A 275 -19.95 24.34 -2.95
C VAL A 275 -19.19 25.65 -2.78
N LYS A 276 -18.91 26.32 -3.88
CA LYS A 276 -18.98 27.79 -4.01
C LYS A 276 -19.65 28.09 -5.33
N GLY A 277 -20.96 28.15 -5.32
CA GLY A 277 -21.79 28.79 -6.29
C GLY A 277 -22.63 29.82 -5.52
#